data_f73ff432f35aaf6c93b72d92fc9af50e
#
_entry.id   f73ff432f35aaf6c93b72d92fc9af50e
#
_cell.length_a   1.000
_cell.length_b   1.000
_cell.length_c   1.000
_cell.angle_alpha   90.00
_cell.angle_beta   90.00
_cell.angle_gamma   90.00
#
_symmetry.space_group_name_H-M   'P 1'
#
loop_
_entity.id
_entity.type
_entity.pdbx_description
1 polymer ?
#
loop_
_entity_poly.entity_id
_entity_poly.type
_entity_poly.pdbx_seq_one_letter_code
_entity_poly.pdbx_strand_id
1 'polypeptide(L)' 'MKVRCKKTRRFLIDIDIESYLCNLRKIGIKQEIPLRVTLPCPRCHEIEVYDIYESKYVFIENKK' A
#
# COMPACT_ATOMS: atom_id res chain seq x y z
N MET A 1 -1.12 0.16 9.27
CA MET A 1 -1.71 1.17 8.36
C MET A 1 -2.79 0.52 7.51
N LYS A 2 -4.00 1.03 7.59
CA LYS A 2 -5.13 0.49 6.84
C LYS A 2 -5.34 1.26 5.55
N VAL A 3 -5.26 0.57 4.43
CA VAL A 3 -5.46 1.16 3.11
C VAL A 3 -6.89 0.88 2.65
N ARG A 4 -7.58 1.93 2.23
CA ARG A 4 -8.98 1.86 1.79
C ARG A 4 -9.12 2.33 0.35
N CYS A 5 -10.11 1.76 -0.35
CA CYS A 5 -10.43 2.19 -1.70
C CYS A 5 -10.85 3.65 -1.73
N LYS A 6 -10.30 4.40 -2.66
CA LYS A 6 -10.60 5.83 -2.80
C LYS A 6 -12.07 6.10 -3.14
N LYS A 7 -12.67 5.23 -3.96
CA LYS A 7 -14.05 5.41 -4.41
C LYS A 7 -15.08 4.88 -3.42
N THR A 8 -14.88 3.66 -2.94
CA THR A 8 -15.87 2.97 -2.09
C THR A 8 -15.55 3.04 -0.62
N ARG A 9 -14.34 3.45 -0.28
CA ARG A 9 -13.79 3.49 1.08
C ARG A 9 -13.78 2.12 1.77
N ARG A 10 -13.89 1.05 0.97
CA ARG A 10 -13.78 -0.29 1.52
C ARG A 10 -12.34 -0.59 1.93
N PHE A 11 -12.23 -1.36 3.00
CA PHE A 11 -10.94 -1.86 3.46
C PHE A 11 -10.32 -2.75 2.38
N LEU A 12 -9.08 -2.47 2.03
CA LEU A 12 -8.32 -3.25 1.05
C LEU A 12 -7.27 -4.11 1.71
N ILE A 13 -6.42 -3.50 2.54
CA ILE A 13 -5.34 -4.21 3.19
C ILE A 13 -4.85 -3.45 4.42
N ASP A 14 -4.32 -4.18 5.40
CA ASP A 14 -3.65 -3.59 6.55
C ASP A 14 -2.15 -3.91 6.44
N ILE A 15 -1.33 -2.88 6.28
CA ILE A 15 0.11 -3.02 6.10
C ILE A 15 0.82 -2.46 7.32
N ASP A 16 1.64 -3.30 7.96
CA ASP A 16 2.54 -2.85 9.02
C ASP A 16 3.89 -2.52 8.38
N ILE A 17 4.00 -1.29 7.89
CA ILE A 17 5.18 -0.86 7.15
C ILE A 17 6.43 -0.81 8.03
N GLU A 18 6.27 -0.49 9.32
CA GLU A 18 7.40 -0.42 10.24
C GLU A 18 8.03 -1.79 10.45
N SER A 19 7.20 -2.81 10.70
CA SER A 19 7.69 -4.19 10.84
C SER A 19 8.31 -4.69 9.57
N TYR A 20 7.71 -4.39 8.43
CA TYR A 20 8.24 -4.77 7.13
C TYR A 20 9.63 -4.19 6.91
N LEU A 21 9.80 -2.89 7.12
CA LEU A 21 11.09 -2.24 6.95
C LEU A 21 12.13 -2.75 7.96
N CYS A 22 11.70 -2.99 9.20
CA CYS A 22 12.59 -3.55 10.23
C CYS A 22 13.12 -4.92 9.82
N ASN A 23 12.25 -5.80 9.31
CA ASN A 23 12.62 -7.12 8.85
C ASN A 23 13.61 -7.06 7.68
N LEU A 24 13.40 -6.13 6.74
CA LEU A 24 14.31 -5.94 5.62
C LEU A 24 15.71 -5.51 6.09
N ARG A 25 15.77 -4.63 7.08
CA ARG A 25 17.04 -4.19 7.65
C ARG A 25 17.79 -5.35 8.28
N LYS A 26 17.07 -6.25 8.97
CA LYS A 26 17.69 -7.42 9.61
C LYS A 26 18.35 -8.36 8.62
N ILE A 27 17.81 -8.49 7.43
CA ILE A 27 18.38 -9.35 6.39
C ILE A 27 19.29 -8.59 5.42
N GLY A 28 19.57 -7.30 5.71
CA GLY A 28 20.51 -6.51 4.94
C GLY A 28 19.96 -5.88 3.67
N ILE A 29 18.65 -5.85 3.50
CA ILE A 29 18.02 -5.23 2.34
C ILE A 29 17.62 -3.79 2.67
N LYS A 30 18.03 -2.86 1.81
CA LYS A 30 17.63 -1.46 1.91
C LYS A 30 16.44 -1.22 1.00
N GLN A 31 15.28 -0.99 1.60
CA GLN A 31 14.08 -0.67 0.83
C GLN A 31 13.85 0.82 0.85
N GLU A 32 13.71 1.41 -0.34
CA GLU A 32 13.40 2.82 -0.46
C GLU A 32 11.89 3.06 -0.35
N ILE A 33 11.53 4.16 0.29
CA ILE A 33 10.16 4.63 0.40
C ILE A 33 9.95 5.69 -0.68
N PRO A 34 8.79 5.71 -1.36
CA PRO A 34 7.57 4.95 -1.08
C PRO A 34 7.59 3.53 -1.64
N LEU A 35 6.84 2.65 -0.98
CA LEU A 35 6.60 1.31 -1.47
C LEU A 35 5.34 1.32 -2.33
N ARG A 36 5.50 1.05 -3.62
CA ARG A 36 4.34 1.03 -4.53
C ARG A 36 3.63 -0.31 -4.47
N VAL A 37 2.32 -0.25 -4.24
CA VAL A 37 1.48 -1.45 -4.16
C VAL A 37 0.31 -1.31 -5.13
N THR A 38 -0.12 -2.45 -5.67
CA THR A 38 -1.26 -2.54 -6.57
C THR A 38 -2.34 -3.37 -5.88
N LEU A 39 -3.50 -2.77 -5.65
CA LEU A 39 -4.57 -3.39 -4.88
C LEU A 39 -5.86 -3.43 -5.70
N PRO A 40 -6.41 -4.63 -5.95
CA PRO A 40 -7.72 -4.73 -6.59
C PRO A 40 -8.84 -4.44 -5.60
N CYS A 41 -9.81 -3.64 -6.00
CA CYS A 41 -11.00 -3.39 -5.18
C CYS A 41 -12.09 -4.38 -5.57
N PRO A 42 -12.59 -5.22 -4.65
CA PRO A 42 -13.62 -6.20 -4.99
C PRO A 42 -14.98 -5.57 -5.31
N ARG A 43 -15.18 -4.33 -4.94
CA ARG A 43 -16.45 -3.65 -5.13
C ARG A 43 -16.57 -2.96 -6.50
N CYS A 44 -15.56 -2.20 -6.88
CA CYS A 44 -15.59 -1.46 -8.14
C CYS A 44 -14.85 -2.18 -9.27
N HIS A 45 -14.21 -3.29 -8.97
CA HIS A 45 -13.43 -4.11 -9.93
C HIS A 45 -12.30 -3.36 -10.62
N GLU A 46 -11.89 -2.24 -10.05
CA GLU A 46 -10.76 -1.48 -10.52
C GLU A 46 -9.50 -1.83 -9.74
N ILE A 47 -8.36 -1.72 -10.40
CA ILE A 47 -7.06 -1.93 -9.78
C ILE A 47 -6.51 -0.56 -9.41
N GLU A 48 -6.25 -0.33 -8.15
CA GLU A 48 -5.76 0.95 -7.65
C GLU A 48 -4.29 0.81 -7.25
N VAL A 49 -3.51 1.83 -7.59
CA VAL A 49 -2.08 1.88 -7.26
C VAL A 49 -1.87 2.93 -6.17
N TYR A 50 -1.18 2.52 -5.12
CA TYR A 50 -0.87 3.41 -3.99
C TYR A 50 0.62 3.39 -3.68
N ASP A 51 1.12 4.53 -3.21
CA ASP A 51 2.45 4.62 -2.64
C ASP A 51 2.32 4.66 -1.12
N ILE A 52 3.01 3.74 -0.45
CA ILE A 52 2.95 3.58 1.00
C ILE A 52 4.19 4.22 1.63
N TYR A 53 3.94 5.16 2.52
CA TYR A 53 4.97 5.83 3.32
C TYR A 53 4.94 5.31 4.76
N GLU A 54 5.87 5.77 5.59
CA GLU A 54 5.96 5.29 6.98
C GLU A 54 4.71 5.59 7.80
N SER A 55 4.05 6.71 7.55
CA SER A 55 2.90 7.14 8.34
C SER A 55 1.65 7.42 7.53
N LYS A 56 1.71 7.25 6.20
CA LYS A 56 0.58 7.56 5.32
C LYS A 56 0.66 6.77 4.03
N TYR A 57 -0.42 6.80 3.26
CA TYR A 57 -0.42 6.28 1.89
C TYR A 57 -1.03 7.32 0.96
N VAL A 58 -0.64 7.27 -0.32
CA VAL A 58 -1.09 8.22 -1.33
C VAL A 58 -1.61 7.45 -2.54
N PHE A 59 -2.81 7.81 -3.00
CA PHE A 59 -3.36 7.26 -4.23
C PHE A 59 -2.60 7.79 -5.44
N ILE A 60 -2.22 6.90 -6.36
CA ILE A 60 -1.46 7.28 -7.55
C ILE A 60 -2.34 7.24 -8.79
N GLU A 61 -2.91 6.06 -9.10
CA GLU A 61 -3.72 5.91 -10.31
C GLU A 61 -4.62 4.68 -10.23
N ASN A 62 -5.62 4.63 -11.13
CA ASN A 62 -6.42 3.45 -11.37
C ASN A 62 -5.92 2.76 -12.62
N LYS A 63 -5.77 1.44 -12.55
CA LYS A 63 -5.52 0.60 -13.71
C LYS A 63 -6.72 -0.29 -13.94
N LYS A 64 -7.21 -0.31 -15.15
CA LYS A 64 -8.28 -1.21 -15.55
C LYS A 64 -7.72 -2.48 -16.17
#